data_267cda0ecaf8cacca93841ec91ea664f
#
_entry.id   267cda0ecaf8cacca93841ec91ea664f
#
_cell.length_a   1.000
_cell.length_b   1.000
_cell.length_c   1.000
_cell.angle_alpha   90.00
_cell.angle_beta   90.00
_cell.angle_gamma   90.00
#
_symmetry.space_group_name_H-M   'P 1'
#
loop_
_entity.id
_entity.type
_entity.pdbx_description
1 polymer ?
#
loop_
_entity_poly.entity_id
_entity_poly.type
_entity_poly.pdbx_seq_one_letter_code
_entity_poly.pdbx_strand_id
1 'polypeptide(L)'
;MRSRLSESLLSRPLGVKSLRASALVVAAGLGLSACQDTTTLTSGRSLAPIPAQTVALMEQKGSTKNAPMLIRAYKKEAELEIWKMRADGTYAHLKTYPMCRWSGQLGPKKREGDRQVPEGFYSITPGQMNPNSQFYLAFNVGYPNALDKVKGYTGGAIMVHGACASAGCFSMTDEQIAEIYAIARESFGGGQRAIQMQTMPFRMNAENLAKHRLDPNIKFWREIKEGYDHFEVSKREPQVAFCGRRYVFNASAADGSRLDAGAACPPLQEDSNLKNLVAQKRAADDAKVAELAASGVKPIKIQYADGGQHP
;
A
#
# COMPACT_ATOMS: atom_id res chain seq x y z
N MET A 1 -26.77 51.41 -46.77
CA MET A 1 -26.96 51.34 -48.24
C MET A 1 -27.22 49.92 -48.58
N ARG A 2 -28.45 49.58 -48.82
CA ARG A 2 -29.08 49.21 -50.11
C ARG A 2 -28.43 47.97 -50.72
N SER A 3 -29.04 46.86 -51.11
CA SER A 3 -30.44 46.55 -51.40
C SER A 3 -30.51 45.15 -52.00
N ARG A 4 -31.51 44.35 -51.60
CA ARG A 4 -32.54 43.76 -52.42
C ARG A 4 -32.17 42.54 -53.28
N LEU A 5 -32.86 41.44 -52.99
CA LEU A 5 -34.07 40.86 -53.63
C LEU A 5 -33.77 40.19 -54.97
N SER A 6 -34.18 38.96 -55.30
CA SER A 6 -35.56 38.49 -55.55
C SER A 6 -35.48 37.00 -55.97
N GLU A 7 -36.28 36.15 -55.46
CA GLU A 7 -37.51 35.57 -55.99
C GLU A 7 -37.50 34.99 -57.39
N SER A 8 -37.85 33.71 -57.54
CA SER A 8 -39.07 33.15 -58.16
C SER A 8 -38.89 31.66 -58.43
N LEU A 9 -39.69 30.83 -57.92
CA LEU A 9 -41.04 30.33 -58.27
C LEU A 9 -41.13 29.33 -59.45
N LEU A 10 -41.86 28.24 -59.16
CA LEU A 10 -42.65 27.35 -60.04
C LEU A 10 -41.87 26.26 -60.82
N SER A 11 -42.20 24.97 -60.80
CA SER A 11 -43.53 24.35 -60.90
C SER A 11 -43.38 22.82 -60.68
N ARG A 12 -44.44 22.24 -60.16
CA ARG A 12 -44.77 20.77 -60.23
C ARG A 12 -45.31 20.40 -61.61
N PRO A 13 -45.26 19.10 -61.97
CA PRO A 13 -46.46 18.26 -61.67
C PRO A 13 -46.17 16.75 -61.43
N LEU A 14 -47.07 16.21 -60.70
CA LEU A 14 -47.69 14.88 -60.54
C LEU A 14 -47.41 13.76 -61.57
N GLY A 15 -47.34 12.55 -61.04
CA GLY A 15 -47.74 11.39 -61.79
C GLY A 15 -47.22 10.01 -61.33
N VAL A 16 -48.07 9.29 -60.65
CA VAL A 16 -48.49 7.89 -60.82
C VAL A 16 -47.68 6.76 -60.18
N LYS A 17 -48.41 6.16 -59.23
CA LYS A 17 -48.50 4.78 -58.72
C LYS A 17 -47.69 3.68 -59.43
N SER A 18 -47.06 2.82 -58.65
CA SER A 18 -47.36 1.38 -58.66
C SER A 18 -46.83 0.67 -57.47
N LEU A 19 -47.63 -0.16 -56.86
CA LEU A 19 -47.40 -1.18 -55.86
C LEU A 19 -46.31 -2.17 -56.31
N ARG A 20 -45.51 -2.59 -55.38
CA ARG A 20 -45.31 -4.04 -55.14
C ARG A 20 -44.65 -4.25 -53.76
N ALA A 21 -45.32 -5.11 -53.10
CA ALA A 21 -45.12 -5.60 -51.76
C ALA A 21 -43.95 -6.56 -51.63
N SER A 22 -43.51 -6.70 -50.38
CA SER A 22 -43.06 -7.90 -49.71
C SER A 22 -41.59 -8.26 -49.73
N ALA A 23 -41.16 -8.51 -48.53
CA ALA A 23 -40.09 -9.39 -48.03
C ALA A 23 -38.71 -8.77 -47.95
N LEU A 24 -38.33 -8.45 -46.72
CA LEU A 24 -37.38 -9.22 -45.94
C LEU A 24 -37.05 -8.49 -44.64
N VAL A 25 -37.79 -8.85 -43.64
CA VAL A 25 -37.39 -8.67 -42.24
C VAL A 25 -36.78 -10.00 -41.84
N VAL A 26 -35.46 -10.10 -41.78
CA VAL A 26 -34.68 -11.01 -40.93
C VAL A 26 -33.20 -10.71 -41.20
N ALA A 27 -32.58 -9.87 -40.41
CA ALA A 27 -31.13 -9.87 -40.08
C ALA A 27 -30.78 -8.65 -39.20
N ALA A 28 -31.34 -8.56 -38.01
CA ALA A 28 -30.90 -7.61 -37.01
C ALA A 28 -31.03 -8.27 -35.62
N GLY A 29 -30.22 -9.28 -35.37
CA GLY A 29 -30.27 -10.02 -34.10
C GLY A 29 -28.98 -10.75 -33.72
N LEU A 30 -27.83 -10.21 -34.09
CA LEU A 30 -26.54 -10.78 -33.65
C LEU A 30 -25.49 -9.66 -33.51
N GLY A 31 -25.62 -8.81 -32.50
CA GLY A 31 -24.66 -7.73 -32.32
C GLY A 31 -24.67 -7.09 -30.92
N LEU A 32 -25.14 -7.78 -29.89
CA LEU A 32 -25.22 -7.22 -28.54
C LEU A 32 -24.71 -8.19 -27.47
N SER A 33 -23.59 -8.89 -27.72
CA SER A 33 -23.00 -9.79 -26.72
C SER A 33 -21.54 -9.51 -26.42
N ALA A 34 -20.97 -8.36 -26.82
CA ALA A 34 -19.54 -8.10 -26.64
C ALA A 34 -19.17 -7.11 -25.49
N CYS A 35 -20.12 -6.65 -24.68
CA CYS A 35 -19.86 -5.68 -23.62
C CYS A 35 -20.12 -6.19 -22.21
N GLN A 36 -20.34 -7.46 -21.97
CA GLN A 36 -20.60 -8.01 -20.63
C GLN A 36 -19.41 -8.69 -19.96
N ASP A 37 -18.30 -8.93 -20.65
CA ASP A 37 -17.22 -9.76 -20.10
C ASP A 37 -16.19 -9.00 -19.23
N THR A 38 -16.08 -7.68 -19.31
CA THR A 38 -15.08 -6.94 -18.54
C THR A 38 -15.44 -6.81 -17.05
N THR A 39 -16.70 -6.72 -16.71
CA THR A 39 -17.16 -6.62 -15.31
C THR A 39 -17.14 -7.96 -14.59
N THR A 40 -17.43 -9.05 -15.26
CA THR A 40 -17.35 -10.41 -14.70
C THR A 40 -15.91 -10.89 -14.54
N LEU A 41 -15.00 -10.51 -15.41
CA LEU A 41 -13.57 -10.83 -15.28
C LEU A 41 -12.92 -10.12 -14.09
N THR A 42 -13.27 -8.85 -13.83
CA THR A 42 -12.74 -8.11 -12.66
C THR A 42 -13.30 -8.65 -11.35
N SER A 43 -14.57 -9.03 -11.27
CA SER A 43 -15.14 -9.66 -10.09
C SER A 43 -14.55 -11.05 -9.82
N GLY A 44 -14.25 -11.83 -10.86
CA GLY A 44 -13.59 -13.14 -10.76
C GLY A 44 -12.19 -13.07 -10.14
N ARG A 45 -11.38 -12.07 -10.51
CA ARG A 45 -10.03 -11.88 -9.97
C ARG A 45 -10.04 -11.61 -8.47
N SER A 46 -10.91 -10.73 -8.01
CA SER A 46 -11.02 -10.35 -6.60
C SER A 46 -11.58 -11.46 -5.71
N LEU A 47 -12.25 -12.45 -6.29
CA LEU A 47 -12.82 -13.61 -5.60
C LEU A 47 -11.94 -14.86 -5.68
N ALA A 48 -10.81 -14.81 -6.39
CA ALA A 48 -9.88 -15.92 -6.48
C ALA A 48 -9.50 -16.43 -5.07
N PRO A 49 -9.45 -17.75 -4.81
CA PRO A 49 -9.08 -18.29 -3.52
C PRO A 49 -7.58 -18.08 -3.25
N ILE A 50 -7.20 -18.10 -1.99
CA ILE A 50 -5.78 -18.22 -1.61
C ILE A 50 -5.25 -19.54 -2.17
N PRO A 51 -4.06 -19.59 -2.81
CA PRO A 51 -3.46 -20.83 -3.28
C PRO A 51 -3.35 -21.88 -2.17
N ALA A 52 -3.70 -23.13 -2.47
CA ALA A 52 -3.70 -24.21 -1.48
C ALA A 52 -2.35 -24.37 -0.75
N GLN A 53 -1.24 -24.19 -1.46
CA GLN A 53 0.10 -24.21 -0.86
C GLN A 53 0.29 -23.11 0.19
N THR A 54 -0.26 -21.94 -0.03
CA THR A 54 -0.19 -20.83 0.92
C THR A 54 -1.08 -21.05 2.12
N VAL A 55 -2.25 -21.66 1.94
CA VAL A 55 -3.10 -22.09 3.06
C VAL A 55 -2.37 -23.13 3.93
N ALA A 56 -1.77 -24.17 3.31
CA ALA A 56 -0.98 -25.16 4.04
C ALA A 56 0.22 -24.51 4.77
N LEU A 57 0.86 -23.52 4.17
CA LEU A 57 1.94 -22.76 4.83
C LEU A 57 1.44 -21.97 6.04
N MET A 58 0.23 -21.37 5.97
CA MET A 58 -0.39 -20.73 7.14
C MET A 58 -0.59 -21.70 8.29
N GLU A 59 -1.11 -22.88 8.01
CA GLU A 59 -1.33 -23.95 9.00
C GLU A 59 -0.02 -24.40 9.64
N GLN A 60 1.02 -24.64 8.84
CA GLN A 60 2.38 -24.96 9.33
C GLN A 60 2.94 -23.88 10.25
N LYS A 61 2.59 -22.63 10.02
CA LYS A 61 3.00 -21.48 10.84
C LYS A 61 2.11 -21.24 12.06
N GLY A 62 1.11 -22.10 12.31
CA GLY A 62 0.16 -21.97 13.43
C GLY A 62 -0.87 -20.85 13.24
N SER A 63 -1.23 -20.55 11.99
CA SER A 63 -2.19 -19.52 11.62
C SER A 63 -3.30 -20.09 10.73
N THR A 64 -4.27 -19.28 10.36
CA THR A 64 -5.39 -19.64 9.48
C THR A 64 -5.61 -18.59 8.40
N LYS A 65 -6.37 -18.93 7.35
CA LYS A 65 -6.72 -17.96 6.31
C LYS A 65 -7.44 -16.73 6.84
N ASN A 66 -8.31 -16.89 7.85
CA ASN A 66 -9.10 -15.82 8.44
C ASN A 66 -8.38 -15.06 9.57
N ALA A 67 -7.22 -15.54 10.05
CA ALA A 67 -6.44 -14.83 11.05
C ALA A 67 -5.97 -13.45 10.53
N PRO A 68 -5.79 -12.47 11.41
CA PRO A 68 -5.26 -11.18 11.03
C PRO A 68 -3.94 -11.26 10.28
N MET A 69 -3.75 -10.34 9.34
CA MET A 69 -2.48 -10.16 8.63
C MET A 69 -1.86 -8.79 8.91
N LEU A 70 -0.56 -8.69 8.68
CA LEU A 70 0.25 -7.49 8.72
C LEU A 70 1.19 -7.47 7.52
N ILE A 71 1.44 -6.30 6.95
CA ILE A 71 2.30 -6.12 5.77
C ILE A 71 3.55 -5.34 6.19
N ARG A 72 4.72 -5.79 5.73
CA ARG A 72 5.97 -5.04 5.86
C ARG A 72 6.64 -4.91 4.50
N ALA A 73 6.97 -3.69 4.11
CA ALA A 73 7.62 -3.40 2.84
C ALA A 73 8.98 -2.75 3.07
N TYR A 74 9.98 -3.17 2.31
CA TYR A 74 11.36 -2.71 2.38
C TYR A 74 11.78 -2.18 1.01
N LYS A 75 12.00 -0.87 0.92
CA LYS A 75 12.27 -0.20 -0.36
C LYS A 75 13.59 -0.64 -0.97
N LYS A 76 14.67 -0.64 -0.18
CA LYS A 76 16.01 -0.98 -0.67
C LYS A 76 16.09 -2.42 -1.17
N GLU A 77 15.49 -3.34 -0.44
CA GLU A 77 15.44 -4.77 -0.79
C GLU A 77 14.41 -5.05 -1.88
N ALA A 78 13.51 -4.10 -2.15
CA ALA A 78 12.34 -4.24 -3.01
C ALA A 78 11.52 -5.49 -2.66
N GLU A 79 11.19 -5.63 -1.38
CA GLU A 79 10.47 -6.78 -0.83
C GLU A 79 9.22 -6.34 -0.06
N LEU A 80 8.17 -7.15 -0.19
CA LEU A 80 6.94 -7.04 0.58
C LEU A 80 6.69 -8.35 1.33
N GLU A 81 6.66 -8.28 2.65
CA GLU A 81 6.39 -9.41 3.53
C GLU A 81 4.94 -9.44 3.99
N ILE A 82 4.36 -10.62 3.98
CA ILE A 82 3.08 -10.91 4.62
C ILE A 82 3.33 -11.70 5.89
N TRP A 83 2.74 -11.22 6.98
CA TRP A 83 2.76 -11.84 8.28
C TRP A 83 1.34 -12.23 8.69
N LYS A 84 1.17 -13.36 9.33
CA LYS A 84 -0.14 -13.86 9.79
C LYS A 84 -0.12 -14.11 11.30
N MET A 85 -1.21 -13.70 11.97
CA MET A 85 -1.34 -13.87 13.41
C MET A 85 -1.56 -15.33 13.76
N ARG A 86 -0.87 -15.79 14.80
CA ARG A 86 -1.06 -17.10 15.45
C ARG A 86 -2.14 -17.02 16.53
N ALA A 87 -2.51 -18.17 17.06
CA ALA A 87 -3.49 -18.27 18.15
C ALA A 87 -3.05 -17.53 19.43
N ASP A 88 -1.73 -17.41 19.69
CA ASP A 88 -1.17 -16.68 20.83
C ASP A 88 -1.11 -15.15 20.64
N GLY A 89 -1.59 -14.67 19.49
CA GLY A 89 -1.59 -13.25 19.13
C GLY A 89 -0.25 -12.71 18.63
N THR A 90 0.77 -13.57 18.44
CA THR A 90 2.02 -13.19 17.77
C THR A 90 1.90 -13.39 16.26
N TYR A 91 2.66 -12.63 15.49
CA TYR A 91 2.70 -12.77 14.04
C TYR A 91 3.85 -13.68 13.61
N ALA A 92 3.57 -14.62 12.71
CA ALA A 92 4.55 -15.42 12.01
C ALA A 92 4.77 -14.84 10.60
N HIS A 93 6.01 -14.80 10.16
CA HIS A 93 6.34 -14.51 8.77
C HIS A 93 5.75 -15.62 7.88
N LEU A 94 4.86 -15.24 6.97
CA LEU A 94 4.24 -16.16 6.03
C LEU A 94 5.08 -16.28 4.76
N LYS A 95 5.27 -15.16 4.06
CA LYS A 95 5.90 -15.15 2.73
C LYS A 95 6.49 -13.78 2.43
N THR A 96 7.59 -13.76 1.69
CA THR A 96 8.19 -12.56 1.10
C THR A 96 7.94 -12.57 -0.41
N TYR A 97 7.45 -11.44 -0.91
CA TYR A 97 7.20 -11.21 -2.33
C TYR A 97 8.20 -10.18 -2.86
N PRO A 98 8.97 -10.51 -3.91
CA PRO A 98 9.76 -9.50 -4.59
C PRO A 98 8.85 -8.48 -5.26
N MET A 99 9.11 -7.19 -5.06
CA MET A 99 8.41 -6.14 -5.79
C MET A 99 8.98 -6.02 -7.19
N CYS A 100 8.12 -5.95 -8.18
CA CYS A 100 8.56 -5.61 -9.55
C CYS A 100 9.24 -4.25 -9.56
N ARG A 101 8.62 -3.27 -8.91
CA ARG A 101 9.12 -1.90 -8.83
C ARG A 101 8.44 -1.11 -7.70
N TRP A 102 9.20 -0.21 -7.11
CA TRP A 102 8.69 0.90 -6.31
C TRP A 102 9.30 2.21 -6.84
N SER A 103 8.65 3.35 -6.61
CA SER A 103 9.08 4.63 -7.20
C SER A 103 9.68 5.58 -6.17
N GLY A 104 10.61 6.43 -6.63
CA GLY A 104 11.23 7.51 -5.87
C GLY A 104 12.58 7.14 -5.26
N GLN A 105 12.87 7.67 -4.09
CA GLN A 105 14.12 7.52 -3.33
C GLN A 105 13.86 6.86 -1.98
N LEU A 106 14.91 6.48 -1.25
CA LEU A 106 14.80 6.28 0.19
C LEU A 106 14.47 7.61 0.86
N GLY A 107 13.57 7.57 1.83
CA GLY A 107 13.04 8.75 2.50
C GLY A 107 11.52 8.86 2.40
N PRO A 108 10.89 9.72 3.22
CA PRO A 108 9.44 9.88 3.26
C PRO A 108 8.90 10.56 2.00
N LYS A 109 7.68 10.22 1.61
CA LYS A 109 6.90 10.99 0.64
C LYS A 109 6.47 12.31 1.28
N LYS A 110 6.60 13.44 0.53
CA LYS A 110 6.31 14.77 1.07
C LYS A 110 5.31 15.57 0.22
N ARG A 111 5.23 15.34 -1.07
CA ARG A 111 4.42 16.14 -2.00
C ARG A 111 3.69 15.28 -3.01
N GLU A 112 2.54 15.75 -3.41
CA GLU A 112 1.89 15.22 -4.61
C GLU A 112 2.81 15.37 -5.82
N GLY A 113 2.81 14.39 -6.72
CA GLY A 113 3.65 14.40 -7.92
C GLY A 113 5.14 14.14 -7.69
N ASP A 114 5.62 13.95 -6.45
CA ASP A 114 7.03 13.64 -6.17
C ASP A 114 7.44 12.20 -6.56
N ARG A 115 6.50 11.41 -7.07
CA ARG A 115 6.69 10.01 -7.50
C ARG A 115 7.29 9.11 -6.41
N GLN A 116 7.19 9.51 -5.15
CA GLN A 116 7.77 8.87 -3.99
C GLN A 116 6.76 7.95 -3.32
N VAL A 117 7.12 6.69 -3.09
CA VAL A 117 6.37 5.83 -2.16
C VAL A 117 6.71 6.22 -0.71
N PRO A 118 5.71 6.21 0.19
CA PRO A 118 5.90 6.65 1.56
C PRO A 118 6.70 5.66 2.40
N GLU A 119 7.24 6.14 3.52
CA GLU A 119 7.80 5.35 4.61
C GLU A 119 7.08 5.71 5.91
N GLY A 120 6.82 4.71 6.75
CA GLY A 120 6.09 4.87 8.01
C GLY A 120 5.07 3.76 8.24
N PHE A 121 4.04 4.08 9.04
CA PHE A 121 2.99 3.14 9.44
C PHE A 121 1.64 3.61 8.92
N TYR A 122 0.96 2.74 8.18
CA TYR A 122 -0.29 3.03 7.50
C TYR A 122 -1.32 1.95 7.84
N SER A 123 -2.59 2.26 7.64
CA SER A 123 -3.71 1.35 7.88
C SER A 123 -4.54 1.19 6.62
N ILE A 124 -4.79 -0.05 6.24
CA ILE A 124 -5.60 -0.43 5.09
C ILE A 124 -6.91 -1.01 5.62
N THR A 125 -8.02 -0.40 5.27
CA THR A 125 -9.37 -0.87 5.61
C THR A 125 -10.02 -1.61 4.45
N PRO A 126 -11.11 -2.36 4.66
CA PRO A 126 -11.84 -3.00 3.56
C PRO A 126 -12.23 -2.04 2.43
N GLY A 127 -12.61 -0.78 2.76
CA GLY A 127 -12.97 0.24 1.77
C GLY A 127 -11.82 0.73 0.89
N GLN A 128 -10.59 0.38 1.22
CA GLN A 128 -9.40 0.71 0.44
C GLN A 128 -9.00 -0.40 -0.56
N MET A 129 -9.69 -1.54 -0.52
CA MET A 129 -9.53 -2.61 -1.51
C MET A 129 -10.16 -2.19 -2.83
N ASN A 130 -9.44 -2.32 -3.94
CA ASN A 130 -9.91 -1.97 -5.28
C ASN A 130 -9.94 -3.21 -6.20
N PRO A 131 -11.08 -3.89 -6.31
CA PRO A 131 -11.25 -5.05 -7.18
C PRO A 131 -11.27 -4.69 -8.67
N ASN A 132 -11.53 -3.42 -9.00
CA ASN A 132 -11.67 -2.92 -10.37
C ASN A 132 -10.47 -2.08 -10.81
N SER A 133 -9.29 -2.37 -10.26
CA SER A 133 -8.06 -1.67 -10.61
C SER A 133 -7.69 -1.89 -12.09
N GLN A 134 -7.30 -0.80 -12.77
CA GLN A 134 -6.69 -0.88 -14.12
C GLN A 134 -5.35 -1.64 -14.10
N PHE A 135 -4.73 -1.79 -12.92
CA PHE A 135 -3.51 -2.54 -12.68
C PHE A 135 -3.82 -3.90 -12.05
N TYR A 136 -4.73 -4.64 -12.63
CA TYR A 136 -5.20 -5.95 -12.22
C TYR A 136 -6.01 -5.92 -10.93
N LEU A 137 -5.41 -5.89 -9.77
CA LEU A 137 -5.99 -5.68 -8.43
C LEU A 137 -5.13 -4.68 -7.67
N ALA A 138 -5.73 -3.94 -6.73
CA ALA A 138 -4.98 -2.99 -5.92
C ALA A 138 -5.62 -2.79 -4.54
N PHE A 139 -4.86 -2.21 -3.64
CA PHE A 139 -5.38 -1.58 -2.43
C PHE A 139 -4.58 -0.33 -2.10
N ASN A 140 -5.29 0.68 -1.53
CA ASN A 140 -4.66 1.93 -1.11
C ASN A 140 -3.99 1.72 0.25
N VAL A 141 -2.74 2.17 0.41
CA VAL A 141 -1.97 2.00 1.64
C VAL A 141 -2.43 2.91 2.79
N GLY A 142 -3.26 3.93 2.50
CA GLY A 142 -3.76 4.87 3.51
C GLY A 142 -2.86 6.09 3.76
N TYR A 143 -1.95 6.40 2.84
CA TYR A 143 -1.19 7.66 2.87
C TYR A 143 -2.08 8.84 2.42
N PRO A 144 -1.96 10.04 3.00
CA PRO A 144 -1.17 10.42 4.18
C PRO A 144 -1.86 10.03 5.50
N ASN A 145 -1.08 9.58 6.49
CA ASN A 145 -1.58 9.37 7.84
C ASN A 145 -1.71 10.72 8.61
N ALA A 146 -2.13 10.68 9.89
CA ALA A 146 -2.32 11.90 10.67
C ALA A 146 -1.01 12.69 10.87
N LEU A 147 0.13 12.02 11.02
CA LEU A 147 1.43 12.66 11.17
C LEU A 147 1.89 13.33 9.87
N ASP A 148 1.70 12.65 8.74
CA ASP A 148 2.02 13.21 7.42
C ASP A 148 1.23 14.52 7.17
N LYS A 149 -0.07 14.50 7.51
CA LYS A 149 -0.96 15.68 7.38
C LYS A 149 -0.49 16.87 8.22
N VAL A 150 -0.15 16.67 9.49
CA VAL A 150 0.33 17.76 10.35
C VAL A 150 1.73 18.24 9.99
N LYS A 151 2.54 17.40 9.31
CA LYS A 151 3.81 17.80 8.70
C LYS A 151 3.62 18.59 7.41
N GLY A 152 2.39 18.69 6.88
CA GLY A 152 2.06 19.37 5.62
C GLY A 152 2.38 18.53 4.39
N TYR A 153 2.49 17.22 4.54
CA TYR A 153 2.72 16.32 3.41
C TYR A 153 1.44 16.11 2.62
N THR A 154 1.56 16.09 1.30
CA THR A 154 0.43 16.08 0.36
C THR A 154 0.50 14.90 -0.60
N GLY A 155 -0.59 14.72 -1.35
CA GLY A 155 -0.82 13.61 -2.26
C GLY A 155 -1.62 12.50 -1.62
N GLY A 156 -1.86 11.45 -2.37
CA GLY A 156 -2.67 10.30 -1.96
C GLY A 156 -2.65 9.22 -3.02
N ALA A 157 -3.63 8.30 -2.95
CA ALA A 157 -3.78 7.21 -3.93
C ALA A 157 -2.51 6.38 -4.15
N ILE A 158 -1.74 6.17 -3.07
CA ILE A 158 -0.58 5.27 -3.11
C ILE A 158 -1.09 3.85 -2.97
N MET A 159 -0.82 3.03 -3.98
CA MET A 159 -1.35 1.67 -4.08
C MET A 159 -0.25 0.62 -3.95
N VAL A 160 -0.63 -0.57 -3.49
CA VAL A 160 0.00 -1.83 -3.86
C VAL A 160 -0.87 -2.43 -4.98
N HIS A 161 -0.31 -2.75 -6.14
CA HIS A 161 -1.06 -3.17 -7.33
C HIS A 161 -0.27 -4.11 -8.23
N GLY A 162 -0.94 -4.76 -9.18
CA GLY A 162 -0.33 -5.60 -10.20
C GLY A 162 0.31 -4.85 -11.37
N ALA A 163 0.48 -5.52 -12.48
CA ALA A 163 1.00 -5.02 -13.77
C ALA A 163 2.46 -4.56 -13.78
N CYS A 164 3.26 -4.85 -12.76
CA CYS A 164 4.72 -4.60 -12.70
C CYS A 164 5.19 -3.19 -13.15
N ALA A 165 4.33 -2.17 -13.13
CA ALA A 165 4.67 -0.80 -13.53
C ALA A 165 4.35 0.18 -12.39
N SER A 166 5.22 1.12 -12.10
CA SER A 166 5.01 2.08 -11.02
C SER A 166 5.36 3.50 -11.44
N ALA A 167 4.53 4.46 -10.99
CA ALA A 167 4.75 5.90 -11.09
C ALA A 167 4.44 6.60 -9.74
N GLY A 168 4.77 5.96 -8.63
CA GLY A 168 4.50 6.46 -7.27
C GLY A 168 3.86 5.41 -6.34
N CYS A 169 3.81 4.13 -6.77
CA CYS A 169 3.17 3.02 -6.07
C CYS A 169 4.16 1.86 -5.83
N PHE A 170 3.69 0.83 -5.13
CA PHE A 170 4.36 -0.46 -4.99
C PHE A 170 3.76 -1.44 -6.01
N SER A 171 4.53 -1.82 -7.03
CA SER A 171 4.03 -2.74 -8.06
C SER A 171 4.52 -4.16 -7.86
N MET A 172 3.60 -5.08 -8.07
CA MET A 172 3.76 -6.53 -7.94
C MET A 172 3.43 -7.18 -9.28
N THR A 173 3.72 -8.48 -9.45
CA THR A 173 3.11 -9.23 -10.55
C THR A 173 1.61 -9.43 -10.30
N ASP A 174 0.87 -9.78 -11.34
CA ASP A 174 -0.58 -10.03 -11.23
C ASP A 174 -0.86 -11.21 -10.29
N GLU A 175 -0.05 -12.25 -10.35
CA GLU A 175 -0.14 -13.43 -9.49
C GLU A 175 0.12 -13.08 -8.03
N GLN A 176 1.15 -12.27 -7.77
CA GLN A 176 1.50 -11.85 -6.42
C GLN A 176 0.41 -11.00 -5.80
N ILE A 177 -0.10 -9.99 -6.53
CA ILE A 177 -1.17 -9.15 -6.00
C ILE A 177 -2.48 -9.93 -5.84
N ALA A 178 -2.78 -10.91 -6.71
CA ALA A 178 -3.95 -11.77 -6.55
C ALA A 178 -3.90 -12.55 -5.24
N GLU A 179 -2.75 -13.15 -4.92
CA GLU A 179 -2.55 -13.87 -3.67
C GLU A 179 -2.63 -12.95 -2.45
N ILE A 180 -1.91 -11.82 -2.47
CA ILE A 180 -1.91 -10.84 -1.36
C ILE A 180 -3.32 -10.28 -1.13
N TYR A 181 -4.04 -9.97 -2.21
CA TYR A 181 -5.42 -9.47 -2.16
C TYR A 181 -6.38 -10.50 -1.57
N ALA A 182 -6.25 -11.77 -1.95
CA ALA A 182 -7.04 -12.86 -1.40
C ALA A 182 -6.77 -13.04 0.11
N ILE A 183 -5.51 -12.99 0.55
CA ILE A 183 -5.13 -13.06 1.97
C ILE A 183 -5.75 -11.89 2.74
N ALA A 184 -5.68 -10.67 2.20
CA ALA A 184 -6.28 -9.48 2.81
C ALA A 184 -7.81 -9.62 2.94
N ARG A 185 -8.48 -10.03 1.88
CA ARG A 185 -9.93 -10.27 1.86
C ARG A 185 -10.35 -11.29 2.94
N GLU A 186 -9.65 -12.42 3.02
CA GLU A 186 -9.96 -13.46 4.03
C GLU A 186 -9.69 -12.96 5.45
N SER A 187 -8.64 -12.17 5.68
CA SER A 187 -8.36 -11.56 6.98
C SER A 187 -9.44 -10.56 7.40
N PHE A 188 -9.93 -9.75 6.47
CA PHE A 188 -11.09 -8.88 6.70
C PHE A 188 -12.37 -9.69 6.96
N GLY A 189 -12.62 -10.75 6.20
CA GLY A 189 -13.71 -11.69 6.42
C GLY A 189 -13.65 -12.37 7.79
N GLY A 190 -12.46 -12.53 8.37
CA GLY A 190 -12.22 -13.03 9.72
C GLY A 190 -12.42 -11.98 10.83
N GLY A 191 -12.81 -10.75 10.49
CA GLY A 191 -13.12 -9.69 11.45
C GLY A 191 -12.00 -8.67 11.68
N GLN A 192 -10.86 -8.75 10.97
CA GLN A 192 -9.84 -7.72 11.02
C GLN A 192 -10.40 -6.40 10.46
N ARG A 193 -10.35 -5.32 11.24
CA ARG A 193 -10.92 -4.03 10.84
C ARG A 193 -9.98 -3.19 9.96
N ALA A 194 -8.69 -3.33 10.20
CA ALA A 194 -7.63 -2.68 9.42
C ALA A 194 -6.38 -3.56 9.40
N ILE A 195 -5.67 -3.57 8.28
CA ILE A 195 -4.37 -4.20 8.14
C ILE A 195 -3.32 -3.11 8.31
N GLN A 196 -2.39 -3.29 9.24
CA GLN A 196 -1.25 -2.39 9.36
C GLN A 196 -0.24 -2.69 8.26
N MET A 197 0.21 -1.64 7.56
CA MET A 197 1.32 -1.69 6.64
C MET A 197 2.48 -0.84 7.15
N GLN A 198 3.62 -1.49 7.39
CA GLN A 198 4.88 -0.89 7.81
C GLN A 198 5.79 -0.74 6.58
N THR A 199 6.04 0.48 6.15
CA THR A 199 6.91 0.75 5.00
C THR A 199 8.22 1.33 5.47
N MET A 200 9.32 0.62 5.20
CA MET A 200 10.65 0.93 5.69
C MET A 200 11.60 1.25 4.53
N PRO A 201 12.61 2.11 4.74
CA PRO A 201 13.63 2.39 3.73
C PRO A 201 14.42 1.13 3.36
N PHE A 202 14.70 0.33 4.35
CA PHE A 202 15.47 -0.92 4.30
C PHE A 202 15.17 -1.76 5.56
N ARG A 203 15.66 -2.99 5.63
CA ARG A 203 15.62 -3.78 6.87
C ARG A 203 16.43 -3.04 7.95
N MET A 204 15.76 -2.65 9.06
CA MET A 204 16.29 -1.71 10.07
C MET A 204 17.29 -2.36 11.02
N ASN A 205 18.26 -3.12 10.49
CA ASN A 205 19.36 -3.73 11.22
C ASN A 205 20.57 -2.77 11.37
N ALA A 206 21.51 -3.13 12.22
CA ALA A 206 22.68 -2.31 12.52
C ALA A 206 23.57 -2.06 11.28
N GLU A 207 23.70 -3.05 10.38
CA GLU A 207 24.51 -2.94 9.17
C GLU A 207 23.97 -1.87 8.21
N ASN A 208 22.66 -1.89 7.97
CA ASN A 208 22.01 -0.89 7.12
C ASN A 208 22.05 0.49 7.78
N LEU A 209 21.81 0.58 9.10
CA LEU A 209 21.91 1.84 9.83
C LEU A 209 23.34 2.41 9.82
N ALA A 210 24.37 1.57 9.95
CA ALA A 210 25.77 2.00 9.85
C ALA A 210 26.09 2.55 8.46
N LYS A 211 25.61 1.88 7.39
CA LYS A 211 25.79 2.34 6.01
C LYS A 211 25.06 3.65 5.72
N HIS A 212 23.90 3.86 6.32
CA HIS A 212 23.07 5.05 6.07
C HIS A 212 23.15 6.12 7.19
N ARG A 213 24.13 6.03 8.10
CA ARG A 213 24.24 6.90 9.30
C ARG A 213 24.38 8.40 9.02
N LEU A 214 24.81 8.78 7.82
CA LEU A 214 24.96 10.17 7.39
C LEU A 214 23.85 10.64 6.43
N ASP A 215 22.82 9.81 6.22
CA ASP A 215 21.69 10.20 5.36
C ASP A 215 20.86 11.31 6.03
N PRO A 216 20.39 12.31 5.27
CA PRO A 216 19.52 13.38 5.79
C PRO A 216 18.24 12.88 6.49
N ASN A 217 17.74 11.69 6.11
CA ASN A 217 16.55 11.09 6.68
C ASN A 217 16.80 10.25 7.93
N ILE A 218 18.06 10.12 8.39
CA ILE A 218 18.42 9.21 9.50
C ILE A 218 17.63 9.48 10.79
N LYS A 219 17.30 10.73 11.07
CA LYS A 219 16.45 11.08 12.23
C LYS A 219 15.06 10.48 12.12
N PHE A 220 14.44 10.61 10.96
CA PHE A 220 13.12 10.03 10.67
C PHE A 220 13.19 8.50 10.66
N TRP A 221 14.22 7.92 10.12
CA TRP A 221 14.40 6.47 10.12
C TRP A 221 14.59 5.89 11.52
N ARG A 222 15.27 6.61 12.41
CA ARG A 222 15.37 6.23 13.83
C ARG A 222 14.03 6.35 14.56
N GLU A 223 13.20 7.29 14.17
CA GLU A 223 11.83 7.42 14.69
C GLU A 223 10.95 6.22 14.29
N ILE A 224 10.90 5.88 13.00
CA ILE A 224 10.11 4.71 12.56
C ILE A 224 10.73 3.38 12.98
N LYS A 225 12.04 3.33 13.22
CA LYS A 225 12.72 2.16 13.78
C LYS A 225 12.18 1.79 15.16
N GLU A 226 11.75 2.72 15.96
CA GLU A 226 11.14 2.41 17.26
C GLU A 226 9.94 1.48 17.11
N GLY A 227 9.01 1.79 16.20
CA GLY A 227 7.88 0.91 15.90
C GLY A 227 8.29 -0.42 15.26
N TYR A 228 9.32 -0.39 14.41
CA TYR A 228 9.94 -1.60 13.88
C TYR A 228 10.45 -2.50 15.01
N ASP A 229 11.18 -1.94 15.99
CA ASP A 229 11.74 -2.68 17.12
C ASP A 229 10.65 -3.23 18.06
N HIS A 230 9.55 -2.48 18.27
CA HIS A 230 8.39 -3.01 18.98
C HIS A 230 7.87 -4.30 18.37
N PHE A 231 7.76 -4.35 17.04
CA PHE A 231 7.37 -5.57 16.35
C PHE A 231 8.44 -6.67 16.46
N GLU A 232 9.72 -6.33 16.31
CA GLU A 232 10.81 -7.32 16.35
C GLU A 232 10.92 -8.03 17.70
N VAL A 233 10.73 -7.30 18.81
CA VAL A 233 10.88 -7.91 20.15
C VAL A 233 9.62 -8.65 20.61
N SER A 234 8.43 -8.21 20.17
CA SER A 234 7.16 -8.77 20.62
C SER A 234 6.51 -9.72 19.61
N LYS A 235 6.83 -9.58 18.33
CA LYS A 235 6.11 -10.16 17.21
C LYS A 235 4.60 -9.85 17.22
N ARG A 236 4.22 -8.75 17.86
CA ARG A 236 2.85 -8.21 17.89
C ARG A 236 2.76 -6.92 17.11
N GLU A 237 1.61 -6.66 16.51
CA GLU A 237 1.36 -5.40 15.82
C GLU A 237 1.48 -4.23 16.81
N PRO A 238 2.40 -3.27 16.60
CA PRO A 238 2.51 -2.12 17.46
C PRO A 238 1.29 -1.21 17.31
N GLN A 239 0.72 -0.77 18.42
CA GLN A 239 -0.25 0.32 18.39
C GLN A 239 0.47 1.60 17.96
N VAL A 240 -0.07 2.29 16.96
CA VAL A 240 0.51 3.52 16.41
C VAL A 240 -0.39 4.70 16.75
N ALA A 241 0.18 5.66 17.43
CA ALA A 241 -0.43 6.94 17.71
C ALA A 241 0.54 8.09 17.37
N PHE A 242 0.06 9.33 17.54
CA PHE A 242 0.83 10.51 17.17
C PHE A 242 0.59 11.62 18.18
N CYS A 243 1.66 12.28 18.64
CA CYS A 243 1.60 13.57 19.34
C CYS A 243 2.94 14.29 19.22
N GLY A 244 2.99 15.58 19.42
CA GLY A 244 4.23 16.36 19.31
C GLY A 244 4.88 16.28 17.93
N ARG A 245 4.09 16.07 16.87
CA ARG A 245 4.53 15.89 15.47
C ARG A 245 5.46 14.69 15.27
N ARG A 246 5.27 13.62 16.05
CA ARG A 246 6.07 12.39 16.00
C ARG A 246 5.21 11.14 16.20
N TYR A 247 5.76 9.99 15.84
CA TYR A 247 5.19 8.69 16.17
C TYR A 247 5.23 8.42 17.67
N VAL A 248 4.22 7.69 18.15
CA VAL A 248 4.17 7.11 19.50
C VAL A 248 3.73 5.66 19.34
N PHE A 249 4.47 4.75 19.95
CA PHE A 249 4.22 3.31 19.79
C PHE A 249 3.88 2.68 21.14
N ASN A 250 2.81 1.85 21.15
CA ASN A 250 2.34 1.11 22.33
C ASN A 250 2.24 1.97 23.60
N ALA A 251 1.82 3.22 23.44
CA ALA A 251 1.62 4.16 24.51
C ALA A 251 0.28 4.89 24.36
N SER A 252 -0.32 5.28 25.47
CA SER A 252 -1.53 6.08 25.56
C SER A 252 -1.32 7.26 26.49
N ALA A 253 -2.20 8.27 26.44
CA ALA A 253 -2.17 9.34 27.42
C ALA A 253 -2.54 8.78 28.82
N ALA A 254 -1.80 9.17 29.84
CA ALA A 254 -2.01 8.70 31.22
C ALA A 254 -3.38 9.11 31.78
N ASP A 255 -3.96 10.20 31.27
CA ASP A 255 -5.30 10.69 31.62
C ASP A 255 -6.42 10.09 30.75
N GLY A 256 -6.09 9.15 29.85
CA GLY A 256 -7.04 8.52 28.92
C GLY A 256 -7.47 9.42 27.74
N SER A 257 -6.91 10.61 27.60
CA SER A 257 -7.23 11.50 26.48
C SER A 257 -6.72 10.92 25.15
N ARG A 258 -7.32 11.37 24.05
CA ARG A 258 -6.86 10.99 22.71
C ARG A 258 -5.60 11.79 22.35
N LEU A 259 -4.57 11.08 21.88
CA LEU A 259 -3.39 11.73 21.36
C LEU A 259 -3.70 12.45 20.03
N ASP A 260 -3.21 13.67 19.89
CA ASP A 260 -3.34 14.50 18.69
C ASP A 260 -1.98 14.74 18.06
N ALA A 261 -1.87 14.50 16.74
CA ALA A 261 -0.60 14.57 16.02
C ALA A 261 0.03 15.97 16.03
N GLY A 262 -0.78 17.03 16.08
CA GLY A 262 -0.32 18.43 16.08
C GLY A 262 -0.06 19.00 17.48
N ALA A 263 -0.67 18.43 18.51
CA ALA A 263 -0.55 18.89 19.90
C ALA A 263 0.69 18.30 20.60
N ALA A 264 1.15 18.97 21.65
CA ALA A 264 2.21 18.44 22.52
C ALA A 264 1.76 17.11 23.16
N CYS A 265 2.70 16.20 23.37
CA CYS A 265 2.38 14.94 24.05
C CYS A 265 2.06 15.20 25.52
N PRO A 266 0.91 14.68 26.03
CA PRO A 266 0.67 14.60 27.46
C PRO A 266 1.62 13.58 28.10
N PRO A 267 1.63 13.43 29.43
CA PRO A 267 2.27 12.29 30.08
C PRO A 267 1.77 10.98 29.47
N LEU A 268 2.70 10.12 29.06
CA LEU A 268 2.38 8.86 28.39
C LEU A 268 2.48 7.69 29.38
N GLN A 269 1.58 6.74 29.24
CA GLN A 269 1.60 5.45 29.92
C GLN A 269 1.98 4.36 28.91
N GLU A 270 2.96 3.55 29.27
CA GLU A 270 3.54 2.49 28.44
C GLU A 270 3.71 1.21 29.27
N ASP A 271 3.71 0.04 28.60
CA ASP A 271 4.16 -1.21 29.23
C ASP A 271 5.66 -1.15 29.49
N SER A 272 6.05 -1.16 30.77
CA SER A 272 7.45 -1.01 31.17
C SER A 272 8.35 -2.18 30.70
N ASN A 273 7.82 -3.39 30.64
CA ASN A 273 8.59 -4.56 30.17
C ASN A 273 8.90 -4.44 28.68
N LEU A 274 7.86 -4.14 27.88
CA LEU A 274 8.04 -3.95 26.44
C LEU A 274 8.95 -2.77 26.14
N LYS A 275 8.78 -1.65 26.83
CA LYS A 275 9.68 -0.48 26.75
C LYS A 275 11.14 -0.84 27.01
N ASN A 276 11.40 -1.60 28.06
CA ASN A 276 12.76 -2.06 28.40
C ASN A 276 13.35 -2.96 27.31
N LEU A 277 12.56 -3.91 26.75
CA LEU A 277 13.02 -4.77 25.65
C LEU A 277 13.37 -3.95 24.40
N VAL A 278 12.54 -2.99 24.03
CA VAL A 278 12.82 -2.08 22.89
C VAL A 278 14.05 -1.23 23.14
N ALA A 279 14.21 -0.69 24.36
CA ALA A 279 15.38 0.09 24.75
C ALA A 279 16.67 -0.74 24.70
N GLN A 280 16.65 -1.99 25.17
CA GLN A 280 17.77 -2.91 25.10
C GLN A 280 18.14 -3.23 23.64
N LYS A 281 17.15 -3.54 22.79
CA LYS A 281 17.38 -3.76 21.37
C LYS A 281 18.00 -2.54 20.70
N ARG A 282 17.47 -1.35 20.97
CA ARG A 282 17.99 -0.09 20.44
C ARG A 282 19.45 0.12 20.87
N ALA A 283 19.77 -0.07 22.15
CA ALA A 283 21.12 0.09 22.67
C ALA A 283 22.11 -0.90 22.02
N ALA A 284 21.69 -2.16 21.83
CA ALA A 284 22.51 -3.18 21.16
C ALA A 284 22.76 -2.81 19.68
N ASP A 285 21.73 -2.38 18.96
CA ASP A 285 21.86 -1.93 17.56
C ASP A 285 22.75 -0.69 17.45
N ASP A 286 22.61 0.30 18.35
CA ASP A 286 23.42 1.52 18.35
C ASP A 286 24.90 1.21 18.67
N ALA A 287 25.18 0.31 19.60
CA ALA A 287 26.54 -0.18 19.89
C ALA A 287 27.14 -0.86 18.65
N LYS A 288 26.36 -1.72 17.97
CA LYS A 288 26.84 -2.38 16.75
C LYS A 288 27.05 -1.40 15.59
N VAL A 289 26.21 -0.39 15.44
CA VAL A 289 26.42 0.70 14.47
C VAL A 289 27.73 1.43 14.73
N ALA A 290 28.04 1.75 16.01
CA ALA A 290 29.28 2.39 16.40
C ALA A 290 30.52 1.50 16.12
N GLU A 291 30.44 0.21 16.44
CA GLU A 291 31.47 -0.79 16.13
C GLU A 291 31.75 -0.86 14.62
N LEU A 292 30.68 -0.99 13.81
CA LEU A 292 30.80 -1.06 12.36
C LEU A 292 31.39 0.23 11.76
N ALA A 293 31.02 1.38 12.31
CA ALA A 293 31.61 2.66 11.90
C ALA A 293 33.09 2.73 12.23
N ALA A 294 33.48 2.29 13.43
CA ALA A 294 34.86 2.26 13.86
C ALA A 294 35.71 1.24 13.08
N SER A 295 35.14 0.11 12.68
CA SER A 295 35.81 -0.91 11.84
C SER A 295 35.91 -0.49 10.36
N GLY A 296 35.50 0.73 9.99
CA GLY A 296 35.69 1.29 8.65
C GLY A 296 34.56 1.07 7.68
N VAL A 297 33.37 0.61 8.13
CA VAL A 297 32.18 0.58 7.25
C VAL A 297 31.89 1.98 6.76
N LYS A 298 32.05 2.18 5.46
CA LYS A 298 31.85 3.49 4.83
C LYS A 298 30.36 3.84 4.74
N PRO A 299 29.97 5.08 5.03
CA PRO A 299 28.63 5.54 4.74
C PRO A 299 28.40 5.54 3.23
N ILE A 300 27.20 5.17 2.82
CA ILE A 300 26.79 5.14 1.41
C ILE A 300 25.71 6.19 1.16
N LYS A 301 25.72 6.72 -0.04
CA LYS A 301 24.62 7.54 -0.58
C LYS A 301 24.09 6.80 -1.79
N ILE A 302 22.86 6.29 -1.68
CA ILE A 302 22.19 5.65 -2.80
C ILE A 302 21.26 6.68 -3.43
N GLN A 303 21.31 6.77 -4.76
CA GLN A 303 20.38 7.56 -5.54
C GLN A 303 19.80 6.66 -6.61
N TYR A 304 18.49 6.51 -6.60
CA TYR A 304 17.75 5.76 -7.61
C TYR A 304 17.37 6.69 -8.75
N ALA A 305 17.44 6.24 -9.99
CA ALA A 305 16.98 7.03 -11.13
C ALA A 305 15.46 7.28 -11.05
N ASP A 306 14.69 6.24 -10.71
CA ASP A 306 13.23 6.30 -10.52
C ASP A 306 12.77 5.09 -9.67
N GLY A 307 13.18 5.06 -8.41
CA GLY A 307 12.89 3.95 -7.51
C GLY A 307 13.77 2.72 -7.73
N GLY A 308 13.35 1.60 -7.17
CA GLY A 308 14.06 0.34 -7.21
C GLY A 308 13.19 -0.83 -7.62
N GLN A 309 13.85 -1.95 -7.91
CA GLN A 309 13.24 -3.25 -8.20
C GLN A 309 13.99 -4.33 -7.42
N HIS A 310 13.38 -5.49 -7.29
CA HIS A 310 14.05 -6.64 -6.71
C HIS A 310 15.22 -7.07 -7.63
N PRO A 311 16.40 -7.37 -7.07
CA PRO A 311 17.57 -7.82 -7.84
C PRO A 311 17.30 -9.04 -8.69
#